data_a6ecc7491a5b03413c7c5372c3fea251
#
_entry.id   a6ecc7491a5b03413c7c5372c3fea251
#
_cell.length_a   1.000
_cell.length_b   1.000
_cell.length_c   1.000
_cell.angle_alpha   90.00
_cell.angle_beta   90.00
_cell.angle_gamma   90.00
#
_symmetry.space_group_name_H-M   'P 1'
#
loop_
_entity.id
_entity.type
_entity.pdbx_description
1 polymer ?
#
loop_
_entity_poly.entity_id
_entity_poly.type
_entity_poly.pdbx_seq_one_letter_code
_entity_poly.pdbx_strand_id
1 'polypeptide(L)'
;MSHIATMGRRVSLAVAVLLLAGCAGVTPIGELLDNSSRYDGKTVRVKGEVREGAGGLGVGAYQLRDKTGTITVVSDRGNAPRKGAEIAVKGRFESLFSLGRTGVAVIREESRDAD
;
A
#
# COMPACT_ATOMS: atom_id res chain seq x y z
N MET A 1 39.16 -8.50 -26.25
CA MET A 1 38.78 -8.61 -25.79
C MET A 1 38.47 -8.76 -24.95
N SER A 2 38.43 -8.51 -24.89
CA SER A 2 38.03 -8.72 -24.15
C SER A 2 37.33 -8.47 -23.82
N HIS A 3 36.85 -8.10 -24.05
CA HIS A 3 35.99 -7.92 -23.56
C HIS A 3 35.01 -8.35 -23.47
N ILE A 4 35.05 -8.33 -23.92
CA ILE A 4 33.86 -8.81 -23.99
C ILE A 4 33.27 -9.19 -22.81
N ALA A 5 33.91 -9.68 -21.91
CA ALA A 5 33.45 -9.95 -20.61
C ALA A 5 32.76 -8.78 -20.04
N THR A 6 33.07 -7.65 -20.49
CA THR A 6 32.50 -6.48 -19.95
C THR A 6 31.06 -6.33 -20.20
N MET A 7 30.61 -6.82 -21.30
CA MET A 7 29.25 -6.65 -21.62
C MET A 7 28.33 -7.45 -20.77
N GLY A 8 28.73 -8.60 -20.41
CA GLY A 8 27.87 -9.42 -19.57
C GLY A 8 27.49 -8.76 -18.28
N ARG A 9 28.39 -8.02 -17.73
CA ARG A 9 28.09 -7.39 -16.47
C ARG A 9 27.05 -6.32 -16.57
N ARG A 10 27.06 -5.60 -17.62
CA ARG A 10 26.10 -4.56 -17.74
C ARG A 10 24.71 -5.07 -17.84
N VAL A 11 24.54 -6.12 -18.55
CA VAL A 11 23.23 -6.69 -18.69
C VAL A 11 22.67 -7.12 -17.36
N SER A 12 23.50 -7.70 -16.54
CA SER A 12 23.04 -8.12 -15.23
C SER A 12 22.55 -6.98 -14.40
N LEU A 13 23.22 -5.88 -14.47
CA LEU A 13 22.83 -4.73 -13.68
C LEU A 13 21.46 -4.23 -14.11
N ALA A 14 21.22 -4.18 -15.38
CA ALA A 14 19.95 -3.70 -15.86
C ALA A 14 18.79 -4.59 -15.39
N VAL A 15 19.01 -5.87 -15.38
CA VAL A 15 17.99 -6.78 -14.92
C VAL A 15 17.66 -6.55 -13.46
N ALA A 16 18.68 -6.31 -12.67
CA ALA A 16 18.45 -6.08 -11.25
C ALA A 16 17.56 -4.86 -11.02
N VAL A 17 17.76 -3.82 -11.79
CA VAL A 17 16.94 -2.64 -11.64
C VAL A 17 15.48 -2.93 -11.95
N LEU A 18 15.23 -3.71 -12.97
CA LEU A 18 13.87 -4.04 -13.32
C LEU A 18 13.19 -4.84 -12.23
N LEU A 19 13.92 -5.74 -11.61
CA LEU A 19 13.34 -6.51 -10.53
C LEU A 19 12.92 -5.62 -9.38
N LEU A 20 13.74 -4.66 -9.03
CA LEU A 20 13.38 -3.75 -7.97
C LEU A 20 12.12 -2.98 -8.29
N ALA A 21 11.98 -2.51 -9.50
CA ALA A 21 10.80 -1.80 -9.89
C ALA A 21 9.57 -2.68 -9.78
N GLY A 22 9.68 -3.93 -10.20
CA GLY A 22 8.55 -4.84 -10.11
C GLY A 22 8.15 -5.15 -8.70
N CYS A 23 9.10 -5.23 -7.80
CA CYS A 23 8.81 -5.55 -6.42
C CYS A 23 8.30 -4.36 -5.64
N ALA A 24 8.55 -3.16 -6.13
CA ALA A 24 8.17 -1.97 -5.41
C ALA A 24 6.69 -1.71 -5.43
N GLY A 25 5.92 -2.55 -6.10
CA GLY A 25 4.49 -2.31 -6.21
C GLY A 25 3.74 -2.47 -4.91
N VAL A 26 4.23 -3.26 -3.97
CA VAL A 26 3.53 -3.53 -2.73
C VAL A 26 4.41 -3.18 -1.55
N THR A 27 3.87 -2.38 -0.64
CA THR A 27 4.59 -1.97 0.56
C THR A 27 3.94 -2.64 1.77
N PRO A 28 4.71 -3.24 2.67
CA PRO A 28 4.15 -3.79 3.89
C PRO A 28 3.51 -2.70 4.74
N ILE A 29 2.39 -3.00 5.34
CA ILE A 29 1.67 -2.01 6.15
C ILE A 29 2.54 -1.53 7.31
N GLY A 30 3.26 -2.44 7.97
CA GLY A 30 4.15 -2.03 9.06
C GLY A 30 5.22 -1.05 8.64
N GLU A 31 5.70 -1.17 7.40
CA GLU A 31 6.67 -0.25 6.88
C GLU A 31 6.10 1.17 6.78
N LEU A 32 4.85 1.29 6.33
CA LEU A 32 4.19 2.59 6.27
C LEU A 32 4.05 3.20 7.65
N LEU A 33 3.67 2.38 8.62
CA LEU A 33 3.44 2.87 9.97
C LEU A 33 4.73 3.24 10.67
N ASP A 34 5.79 2.46 10.44
CA ASP A 34 7.08 2.72 11.08
C ASP A 34 7.80 3.91 10.46
N ASN A 35 7.53 4.21 9.21
CA ASN A 35 8.22 5.28 8.48
C ASN A 35 7.20 6.24 7.88
N SER A 36 6.20 6.59 8.67
CA SER A 36 5.06 7.33 8.16
C SER A 36 5.42 8.67 7.53
N SER A 37 6.37 9.38 8.07
CA SER A 37 6.74 10.67 7.48
C SER A 37 7.38 10.52 6.11
N ARG A 38 8.06 9.40 5.89
CA ARG A 38 8.67 9.15 4.59
C ARG A 38 7.63 8.92 3.50
N TYR A 39 6.53 8.29 3.87
CA TYR A 39 5.50 7.92 2.89
C TYR A 39 4.35 8.93 2.81
N ASP A 40 4.32 9.91 3.69
CA ASP A 40 3.22 10.85 3.72
C ASP A 40 3.03 11.54 2.37
N GLY A 41 1.79 11.53 1.88
CA GLY A 41 1.46 12.13 0.60
C GLY A 41 1.80 11.30 -0.62
N LYS A 42 2.39 10.13 -0.42
CA LYS A 42 2.78 9.29 -1.55
C LYS A 42 1.72 8.25 -1.86
N THR A 43 1.65 7.87 -3.12
CA THR A 43 0.78 6.78 -3.54
C THR A 43 1.48 5.47 -3.23
N VAL A 44 0.77 4.59 -2.56
CA VAL A 44 1.30 3.30 -2.15
C VAL A 44 0.33 2.21 -2.55
N ARG A 45 0.82 0.99 -2.56
CA ARG A 45 -0.01 -0.18 -2.80
C ARG A 45 0.24 -1.16 -1.66
N VAL A 46 -0.84 -1.65 -1.06
CA VAL A 46 -0.76 -2.62 0.02
C VAL A 46 -1.70 -3.77 -0.27
N LYS A 47 -1.44 -4.91 0.34
CA LYS A 47 -2.29 -6.10 0.20
C LYS A 47 -2.59 -6.62 1.59
N GLY A 48 -3.78 -7.12 1.76
CA GLY A 48 -4.12 -7.69 3.05
C GLY A 48 -5.54 -8.17 3.12
N GLU A 49 -5.93 -8.53 4.33
CA GLU A 49 -7.26 -9.05 4.62
C GLU A 49 -8.10 -7.94 5.25
N VAL A 50 -9.33 -7.79 4.77
CA VAL A 50 -10.27 -6.83 5.34
C VAL A 50 -10.73 -7.33 6.69
N ARG A 51 -10.53 -6.53 7.74
CA ARG A 51 -10.87 -6.93 9.10
C ARG A 51 -12.19 -6.36 9.59
N GLU A 52 -12.43 -5.09 9.32
CA GLU A 52 -13.68 -4.46 9.72
C GLU A 52 -14.01 -3.38 8.71
N GLY A 53 -15.29 -3.18 8.50
CA GLY A 53 -15.75 -2.11 7.67
C GLY A 53 -16.65 -1.22 8.47
N ALA A 54 -16.54 0.09 8.26
CA ALA A 54 -17.34 1.06 8.95
C ALA A 54 -18.02 1.96 7.92
N GLY A 55 -18.78 1.34 7.07
CA GLY A 55 -19.40 2.06 5.98
C GLY A 55 -20.53 2.98 6.37
N GLY A 56 -20.89 3.03 7.63
CA GLY A 56 -22.03 3.82 8.05
C GLY A 56 -21.78 5.28 8.31
N LEU A 57 -20.57 5.74 8.05
CA LEU A 57 -20.20 7.12 8.35
C LEU A 57 -20.24 8.04 7.14
N GLY A 58 -20.86 7.62 6.07
CA GLY A 58 -20.92 8.44 4.87
C GLY A 58 -19.72 8.27 3.96
N VAL A 59 -18.66 7.65 4.44
CA VAL A 59 -17.52 7.24 3.62
C VAL A 59 -17.27 5.80 3.94
N GLY A 60 -16.78 5.06 2.98
CA GLY A 60 -16.41 3.67 3.24
C GLY A 60 -15.07 3.66 3.93
N ALA A 61 -15.03 3.16 5.14
CA ALA A 61 -13.78 2.99 5.85
C ALA A 61 -13.70 1.55 6.30
N TYR A 62 -12.51 0.97 6.20
CA TYR A 62 -12.32 -0.41 6.62
C TYR A 62 -10.87 -0.60 7.04
N GLN A 63 -10.63 -1.65 7.79
CA GLN A 63 -9.28 -1.97 8.23
C GLN A 63 -8.72 -3.05 7.35
N LEU A 64 -7.45 -2.90 6.98
CA LEU A 64 -6.74 -3.86 6.16
C LEU A 64 -5.53 -4.33 6.96
N ARG A 65 -5.35 -5.63 7.03
CA ARG A 65 -4.28 -6.21 7.83
C ARG A 65 -3.41 -7.13 6.98
N ASP A 66 -2.10 -6.99 7.12
CA ASP A 66 -1.17 -7.97 6.58
C ASP A 66 -0.35 -8.52 7.75
N LYS A 67 0.73 -9.23 7.48
CA LYS A 67 1.54 -9.82 8.52
C LYS A 67 2.24 -8.77 9.37
N THR A 68 2.38 -7.57 8.88
CA THR A 68 3.21 -6.55 9.51
C THR A 68 2.41 -5.51 10.27
N GLY A 69 1.10 -5.42 10.05
CA GLY A 69 0.31 -4.43 10.75
C GLY A 69 -1.08 -4.27 10.18
N THR A 70 -1.80 -3.30 10.73
CA THR A 70 -3.16 -2.98 10.32
C THR A 70 -3.25 -1.50 10.05
N ILE A 71 -3.95 -1.13 9.00
CA ILE A 71 -4.15 0.28 8.66
C ILE A 71 -5.59 0.52 8.25
N THR A 72 -6.08 1.73 8.47
CA THR A 72 -7.40 2.12 8.03
C THR A 72 -7.33 2.60 6.60
N VAL A 73 -8.26 2.14 5.78
CA VAL A 73 -8.39 2.60 4.40
C VAL A 73 -9.69 3.37 4.29
N VAL A 74 -9.64 4.55 3.71
CA VAL A 74 -10.81 5.41 3.54
C VAL A 74 -11.15 5.46 2.06
N SER A 75 -12.39 5.19 1.73
CA SER A 75 -12.82 5.15 0.35
C SER A 75 -14.00 6.10 0.14
N ASP A 76 -13.96 6.88 -0.91
CA ASP A 76 -15.04 7.78 -1.26
C ASP A 76 -16.22 7.05 -1.90
N ARG A 77 -16.06 5.78 -2.19
CA ARG A 77 -17.10 5.02 -2.87
C ARG A 77 -18.24 4.62 -1.96
N GLY A 78 -18.07 4.80 -0.66
CA GLY A 78 -19.14 4.49 0.27
C GLY A 78 -19.35 3.03 0.57
N ASN A 79 -18.59 2.15 -0.06
CA ASN A 79 -18.71 0.70 0.13
C ASN A 79 -17.44 0.14 0.69
N ALA A 80 -17.54 -0.57 1.79
CA ALA A 80 -16.40 -1.31 2.31
C ALA A 80 -16.42 -2.70 1.70
N PRO A 81 -15.26 -3.30 1.43
CA PRO A 81 -15.23 -4.69 1.00
C PRO A 81 -15.70 -5.60 2.12
N ARG A 82 -16.02 -6.83 1.76
CA ARG A 82 -16.48 -7.79 2.73
C ARG A 82 -15.37 -8.15 3.70
N LYS A 83 -15.71 -8.24 4.97
CA LYS A 83 -14.78 -8.70 5.99
C LYS A 83 -14.24 -10.07 5.61
N GLY A 84 -12.94 -10.24 5.73
CA GLY A 84 -12.27 -11.49 5.39
C GLY A 84 -11.76 -11.54 3.95
N ALA A 85 -12.15 -10.57 3.12
CA ALA A 85 -11.67 -10.58 1.74
C ALA A 85 -10.19 -10.22 1.68
N GLU A 86 -9.48 -10.88 0.75
CA GLU A 86 -8.08 -10.55 0.48
C GLU A 86 -8.08 -9.59 -0.69
N ILE A 87 -7.55 -8.40 -0.49
CA ILE A 87 -7.57 -7.40 -1.54
C ILE A 87 -6.24 -6.65 -1.62
N ALA A 88 -6.02 -6.03 -2.75
CA ALA A 88 -4.91 -5.10 -2.95
C ALA A 88 -5.49 -3.71 -3.09
N VAL A 89 -4.93 -2.75 -2.40
CA VAL A 89 -5.42 -1.37 -2.40
C VAL A 89 -4.30 -0.45 -2.86
N LYS A 90 -4.62 0.44 -3.77
CA LYS A 90 -3.72 1.50 -4.19
C LYS A 90 -4.32 2.81 -3.74
N GLY A 91 -3.54 3.65 -3.11
CA GLY A 91 -4.05 4.94 -2.65
C GLY A 91 -2.96 5.81 -2.08
N ARG A 92 -3.37 6.99 -1.65
CA ARG A 92 -2.44 7.94 -1.06
C ARG A 92 -2.34 7.69 0.44
N PHE A 93 -1.12 7.56 0.93
CA PHE A 93 -0.89 7.41 2.36
C PHE A 93 -0.90 8.80 3.00
N GLU A 94 -1.67 8.95 4.06
CA GLU A 94 -1.69 10.18 4.84
C GLU A 94 -1.35 9.82 6.27
N SER A 95 -0.24 10.35 6.75
CA SER A 95 0.26 9.98 8.05
C SER A 95 -0.58 10.55 9.18
N LEU A 96 -1.36 11.59 8.90
CA LEU A 96 -2.21 12.19 9.92
C LEU A 96 -3.53 12.58 9.29
N PHE A 97 -4.53 11.79 9.52
CA PHE A 97 -5.87 12.01 9.02
C PHE A 97 -6.80 12.14 10.22
N SER A 98 -7.61 13.19 10.26
CA SER A 98 -8.50 13.41 11.38
C SER A 98 -9.80 12.64 11.24
N LEU A 99 -10.08 11.79 12.20
CA LEU A 99 -11.37 11.13 12.33
C LEU A 99 -11.97 11.64 13.63
N GLY A 100 -12.79 12.65 13.52
CA GLY A 100 -13.30 13.30 14.72
C GLY A 100 -12.16 13.96 15.46
N ARG A 101 -11.90 13.52 16.69
CA ARG A 101 -10.83 14.08 17.48
C ARG A 101 -9.54 13.29 17.42
N THR A 102 -9.55 12.18 16.72
CA THR A 102 -8.39 11.30 16.70
C THR A 102 -7.68 11.41 15.37
N GLY A 103 -6.38 11.57 15.42
CA GLY A 103 -5.56 11.53 14.22
C GLY A 103 -5.04 10.12 14.02
N VAL A 104 -5.18 9.60 12.82
CA VAL A 104 -4.70 8.27 12.49
C VAL A 104 -4.06 8.27 11.12
N ALA A 105 -3.16 7.34 10.89
CA ALA A 105 -2.59 7.15 9.56
C ALA A 105 -3.58 6.34 8.73
N VAL A 106 -3.83 6.78 7.50
CA VAL A 106 -4.78 6.10 6.63
C VAL A 106 -4.25 6.03 5.21
N ILE A 107 -4.87 5.17 4.42
CA ILE A 107 -4.70 5.19 2.97
C ILE A 107 -6.02 5.67 2.38
N ARG A 108 -5.95 6.72 1.56
CA ARG A 108 -7.13 7.19 0.83
C ARG A 108 -7.18 6.40 -0.47
N GLU A 109 -8.13 5.50 -0.53
CA GLU A 109 -8.22 4.55 -1.63
C GLU A 109 -8.45 5.23 -2.97
N GLU A 110 -7.65 4.87 -3.96
CA GLU A 110 -7.86 5.26 -5.34
C GLU A 110 -8.43 4.09 -6.12
N SER A 111 -7.97 2.89 -5.83
CA SER A 111 -8.51 1.69 -6.47
C SER A 111 -8.24 0.48 -5.61
N ARG A 112 -8.98 -0.58 -5.85
CA ARG A 112 -8.75 -1.83 -5.15
C ARG A 112 -9.13 -2.99 -6.06
N ASP A 113 -8.45 -4.11 -5.86
CA ASP A 113 -8.66 -5.31 -6.63
C ASP A 113 -8.70 -6.50 -5.69
N ALA A 114 -9.47 -7.51 -6.09
CA ALA A 114 -9.43 -8.77 -5.36
C ALA A 114 -8.04 -9.37 -5.56
N ASP A 115 -7.51 -9.93 -4.52
CA ASP A 115 -6.18 -10.49 -4.56
C ASP A 115 -6.21 -11.96 -4.93
#